data_97259e0286c0986c0f3e5b279061a5f6
#
_entry.id   97259e0286c0986c0f3e5b279061a5f6
#
_cell.length_a   1.000
_cell.length_b   1.000
_cell.length_c   1.000
_cell.angle_alpha   90.00
_cell.angle_beta   90.00
_cell.angle_gamma   90.00
#
_symmetry.space_group_name_H-M   'P 1'
#
loop_
_entity.id
_entity.type
_entity.pdbx_description
1 polymer ?
#
loop_
_entity_poly.entity_id
_entity_poly.type
_entity_poly.pdbx_seq_one_letter_code
_entity_poly.pdbx_strand_id
1 'polypeptide(L)'
;MPQFPLWPLALPLLAAAQTGAAATPAAPASPLASPLAEDTQAKIQQAAAWQACTLLADDERLACFDQWAASQQKLMQAMSQRVAGVTQTSEADAALPAASATASVLRADVTQALASAQPAPAARDDAPEGVTASTGIVGVGLEQGCRDRQFSALSRFWELESGSACPTFSLRGYGPTGLLAAVGNRMNQQPASPNAANVVSTPTSWRKEETLLLVSVRTKIAGGLFTPAHSPRRDSLWFGYTQQSYWQLFSPEHSRPFRSTDYAPEAIYIYPTTASLPLGWRWRYTGAGLVHQSNGQSDPQSRSWNRAYLMAGFEHPRGLTVQAKLWSRFKEKALNDNNPDITRYLGHSEIAAAWQVNSRNLLRATFTGPVGTGRGSTRLEWLRALGNGAGNSFSGLHLHLRLFHGYGDSLLDYNYKRTVFSVGLSLLEF
;
A
#
# COMPACT_ATOMS: atom_id res chain seq x y z
N MET A 1 20.09 15.25 -43.01
CA MET A 1 21.47 15.55 -42.60
C MET A 1 21.47 16.94 -42.03
N PRO A 2 21.78 17.15 -40.75
CA PRO A 2 23.13 17.25 -40.20
C PRO A 2 23.32 16.41 -38.93
N GLN A 3 24.58 16.00 -38.72
CA GLN A 3 25.09 15.22 -37.61
C GLN A 3 25.36 16.15 -36.42
N PHE A 4 25.06 15.71 -35.18
CA PHE A 4 25.53 16.30 -33.95
C PHE A 4 26.51 15.35 -33.26
N PRO A 5 27.64 15.89 -32.73
CA PRO A 5 28.71 15.07 -32.15
C PRO A 5 28.45 14.70 -30.66
N LEU A 6 28.92 13.50 -30.33
CA LEU A 6 29.03 12.96 -28.98
C LEU A 6 30.15 13.64 -28.20
N TRP A 7 29.88 14.08 -27.00
CA TRP A 7 30.90 14.49 -26.03
C TRP A 7 30.96 13.47 -24.88
N PRO A 8 32.16 13.01 -24.49
CA PRO A 8 32.36 12.18 -23.31
C PRO A 8 32.58 13.04 -22.08
N LEU A 9 31.80 12.80 -21.00
CA LEU A 9 32.07 13.36 -19.68
C LEU A 9 33.05 12.47 -18.92
N ALA A 10 34.25 12.98 -18.71
CA ALA A 10 35.27 12.43 -17.84
C ALA A 10 35.06 12.92 -16.41
N LEU A 11 35.05 12.01 -15.45
CA LEU A 11 35.11 12.31 -14.01
C LEU A 11 36.57 12.41 -13.57
N PRO A 12 36.97 13.40 -12.75
CA PRO A 12 38.27 13.36 -12.07
C PRO A 12 38.16 12.66 -10.70
N LEU A 13 39.08 11.71 -10.48
CA LEU A 13 39.45 11.19 -9.17
C LEU A 13 40.15 12.28 -8.35
N LEU A 14 39.69 12.52 -7.14
CA LEU A 14 40.47 13.29 -6.13
C LEU A 14 41.01 12.33 -5.08
N ALA A 15 42.35 12.30 -4.98
CA ALA A 15 43.11 11.64 -3.93
C ALA A 15 43.03 12.45 -2.63
N ALA A 16 42.82 11.80 -1.51
CA ALA A 16 42.86 12.39 -0.17
C ALA A 16 44.28 12.24 0.42
N ALA A 17 44.85 13.35 0.85
CA ALA A 17 46.07 13.41 1.67
C ALA A 17 45.69 13.37 3.15
N GLN A 18 46.41 12.57 3.93
CA GLN A 18 46.35 12.51 5.39
C GLN A 18 47.29 13.54 6.00
N THR A 19 46.86 14.30 7.00
CA THR A 19 47.77 14.97 7.96
C THR A 19 47.05 15.16 9.32
N GLY A 20 47.73 14.71 10.38
CA GLY A 20 47.92 15.44 11.62
C GLY A 20 46.85 15.33 12.72
N ALA A 21 47.18 14.59 13.73
CA ALA A 21 46.47 14.55 15.03
C ALA A 21 46.64 15.86 15.82
N ALA A 22 45.52 16.35 16.40
CA ALA A 22 45.57 17.32 17.51
C ALA A 22 44.53 16.87 18.58
N ALA A 23 45.01 16.87 19.83
CA ALA A 23 44.30 16.42 21.02
C ALA A 23 43.12 17.36 21.35
N THR A 24 41.96 16.76 21.71
CA THR A 24 40.75 17.45 22.20
C THR A 24 40.71 17.40 23.73
N PRO A 25 40.23 18.47 24.40
CA PRO A 25 40.01 18.45 25.85
C PRO A 25 38.68 17.77 26.19
N ALA A 26 38.65 17.13 27.39
CA ALA A 26 37.53 16.38 27.92
C ALA A 26 36.27 17.24 28.10
N ALA A 27 35.11 16.72 27.62
CA ALA A 27 33.79 17.25 27.87
C ALA A 27 33.22 16.77 29.22
N PRO A 28 32.35 17.53 29.90
CA PRO A 28 31.79 17.17 31.20
C PRO A 28 30.75 16.04 31.11
N ALA A 29 30.68 15.23 32.16
CA ALA A 29 29.79 14.11 32.32
C ALA A 29 28.31 14.49 32.19
N SER A 30 27.61 13.77 31.34
CA SER A 30 26.14 13.84 31.19
C SER A 30 25.43 13.04 32.28
N PRO A 31 24.22 13.41 32.72
CA PRO A 31 23.52 12.78 33.84
C PRO A 31 22.89 11.44 33.43
N LEU A 32 22.99 10.50 34.38
CA LEU A 32 22.20 9.29 34.62
C LEU A 32 21.19 8.87 33.53
N ALA A 33 21.59 7.90 32.70
CA ALA A 33 20.69 7.12 31.86
C ALA A 33 19.80 6.23 32.74
N SER A 34 18.49 6.29 32.49
CA SER A 34 17.52 5.46 33.22
C SER A 34 17.71 3.97 32.88
N PRO A 35 17.62 3.05 33.86
CA PRO A 35 17.85 1.61 33.67
C PRO A 35 16.90 0.94 32.66
N LEU A 36 15.80 1.59 32.27
CA LEU A 36 14.87 1.14 31.20
C LEU A 36 15.44 1.29 29.78
N ALA A 37 16.39 2.18 29.57
CA ALA A 37 16.99 2.39 28.24
C ALA A 37 18.04 1.33 27.91
N GLU A 38 18.81 0.88 28.91
CA GLU A 38 19.84 -0.16 28.73
C GLU A 38 19.22 -1.53 28.45
N ASP A 39 18.13 -1.90 29.15
CA ASP A 39 17.41 -3.16 28.91
C ASP A 39 16.77 -3.24 27.53
N THR A 40 16.30 -2.10 26.98
CA THR A 40 15.76 -2.01 25.61
C THR A 40 16.86 -2.10 24.56
N GLN A 41 18.00 -1.48 24.78
CA GLN A 41 19.15 -1.52 23.87
C GLN A 41 19.80 -2.91 23.81
N ALA A 42 19.91 -3.59 24.94
CA ALA A 42 20.39 -4.98 25.03
C ALA A 42 19.45 -5.95 24.26
N LYS A 43 18.14 -5.75 24.34
CA LYS A 43 17.14 -6.56 23.61
C LYS A 43 17.19 -6.32 22.08
N ILE A 44 17.45 -5.09 21.63
CA ILE A 44 17.63 -4.78 20.21
C ILE A 44 18.91 -5.42 19.67
N GLN A 45 20.01 -5.40 20.43
CA GLN A 45 21.26 -6.06 20.05
C GLN A 45 21.12 -7.59 20.01
N GLN A 46 20.37 -8.18 20.92
CA GLN A 46 20.09 -9.62 20.94
C GLN A 46 19.19 -10.09 19.78
N ALA A 47 18.26 -9.25 19.33
CA ALA A 47 17.43 -9.54 18.17
C ALA A 47 18.20 -9.56 16.83
N ALA A 48 19.31 -8.83 16.75
CA ALA A 48 20.16 -8.78 15.55
C ALA A 48 21.27 -9.87 15.53
N ALA A 49 21.35 -10.71 16.54
CA ALA A 49 22.43 -11.70 16.71
C ALA A 49 22.49 -12.77 15.59
N TRP A 50 21.39 -13.02 14.85
CA TRP A 50 21.38 -13.94 13.70
C TRP A 50 22.33 -13.50 12.57
N GLN A 51 22.61 -12.20 12.45
CA GLN A 51 23.53 -11.67 11.43
C GLN A 51 24.97 -12.12 11.68
N ALA A 52 25.36 -12.33 12.93
CA ALA A 52 26.66 -12.86 13.26
C ALA A 52 26.85 -14.29 12.77
N CYS A 53 25.77 -15.08 12.69
CA CYS A 53 25.82 -16.45 12.22
C CYS A 53 26.16 -16.54 10.71
N THR A 54 25.85 -15.50 9.93
CA THR A 54 26.15 -15.48 8.47
C THR A 54 27.63 -15.35 8.15
N LEU A 55 28.45 -14.98 9.14
CA LEU A 55 29.90 -14.77 8.99
C LEU A 55 30.71 -16.04 9.35
N LEU A 56 30.06 -17.10 9.84
CA LEU A 56 30.69 -18.35 10.25
C LEU A 56 30.83 -19.34 9.10
N ALA A 57 31.72 -20.33 9.22
CA ALA A 57 31.84 -21.46 8.30
C ALA A 57 30.55 -22.33 8.30
N ASP A 58 30.32 -23.11 7.24
CA ASP A 58 29.04 -23.79 6.99
C ASP A 58 28.58 -24.73 8.11
N ASP A 59 29.50 -25.43 8.76
CA ASP A 59 29.28 -26.34 9.89
C ASP A 59 28.93 -25.60 11.19
N GLU A 60 29.58 -24.49 11.46
CA GLU A 60 29.32 -23.64 12.63
C GLU A 60 28.09 -22.75 12.46
N ARG A 61 27.79 -22.38 11.21
CA ARG A 61 26.66 -21.51 10.86
C ARG A 61 25.32 -22.09 11.24
N LEU A 62 25.09 -23.37 10.95
CA LEU A 62 23.84 -24.06 11.29
C LEU A 62 23.63 -24.11 12.81
N ALA A 63 24.66 -24.50 13.57
CA ALA A 63 24.60 -24.54 15.03
C ALA A 63 24.30 -23.15 15.65
N CYS A 64 24.88 -22.10 15.07
CA CYS A 64 24.59 -20.71 15.49
C CYS A 64 23.14 -20.31 15.24
N PHE A 65 22.55 -20.63 14.09
CA PHE A 65 21.14 -20.37 13.81
C PHE A 65 20.21 -21.17 14.71
N ASP A 66 20.52 -22.42 14.99
CA ASP A 66 19.75 -23.26 15.92
C ASP A 66 19.75 -22.68 17.34
N GLN A 67 20.89 -22.19 17.81
CA GLN A 67 21.03 -21.55 19.11
C GLN A 67 20.27 -20.23 19.17
N TRP A 68 20.33 -19.42 18.12
CA TRP A 68 19.54 -18.20 17.99
C TRP A 68 18.03 -18.51 17.99
N ALA A 69 17.56 -19.48 17.21
CA ALA A 69 16.16 -19.89 17.14
C ALA A 69 15.63 -20.38 18.50
N ALA A 70 16.42 -21.17 19.24
CA ALA A 70 16.09 -21.63 20.58
C ALA A 70 15.98 -20.45 21.58
N SER A 71 16.83 -19.43 21.45
CA SER A 71 16.73 -18.21 22.26
C SER A 71 15.45 -17.43 22.00
N GLN A 72 15.00 -17.34 20.74
CA GLN A 72 13.75 -16.69 20.36
C GLN A 72 12.51 -17.44 20.90
N GLN A 73 12.53 -18.77 20.86
CA GLN A 73 11.45 -19.59 21.47
C GLN A 73 11.33 -19.36 22.98
N LYS A 74 12.45 -19.32 23.69
CA LYS A 74 12.43 -19.01 25.15
C LYS A 74 11.87 -17.63 25.44
N LEU A 75 12.19 -16.63 24.60
CA LEU A 75 11.67 -15.26 24.73
C LEU A 75 10.15 -15.23 24.53
N MET A 76 9.66 -15.90 23.51
CA MET A 76 8.22 -16.01 23.21
C MET A 76 7.45 -16.72 24.32
N GLN A 77 8.01 -17.80 24.89
CA GLN A 77 7.43 -18.49 26.05
C GLN A 77 7.37 -17.60 27.30
N ALA A 78 8.43 -16.84 27.57
CA ALA A 78 8.46 -15.91 28.69
C ALA A 78 7.43 -14.77 28.53
N MET A 79 7.23 -14.28 27.33
CA MET A 79 6.20 -13.28 27.02
C MET A 79 4.78 -13.85 27.18
N SER A 80 4.53 -15.07 26.72
CA SER A 80 3.21 -15.72 26.88
C SER A 80 2.88 -15.99 28.34
N GLN A 81 3.87 -16.38 29.18
CA GLN A 81 3.68 -16.56 30.60
C GLN A 81 3.38 -15.25 31.33
N ARG A 82 4.01 -14.14 30.94
CA ARG A 82 3.69 -12.80 31.47
C ARG A 82 2.27 -12.36 31.15
N VAL A 83 1.80 -12.60 29.89
CA VAL A 83 0.42 -12.30 29.48
C VAL A 83 -0.57 -13.15 30.26
N ALA A 84 -0.31 -14.45 30.46
CA ALA A 84 -1.15 -15.34 31.24
C ALA A 84 -1.18 -14.94 32.75
N GLY A 85 -0.06 -14.46 33.32
CA GLY A 85 -0.02 -13.95 34.67
C GLY A 85 -0.83 -12.67 34.91
N VAL A 86 -0.87 -11.78 33.89
CA VAL A 86 -1.69 -10.56 33.96
C VAL A 86 -3.21 -10.87 33.90
N THR A 87 -3.61 -11.89 33.16
CA THR A 87 -5.02 -12.33 33.11
C THR A 87 -5.46 -13.02 34.40
N GLN A 88 -4.59 -13.75 35.08
CA GLN A 88 -4.92 -14.39 36.37
C GLN A 88 -5.00 -13.42 37.56
N THR A 89 -4.22 -12.33 37.54
CA THR A 89 -4.38 -11.27 38.56
C THR A 89 -5.63 -10.44 38.41
N SER A 90 -6.17 -10.35 37.20
CA SER A 90 -7.46 -9.68 36.91
C SER A 90 -8.70 -10.47 37.35
N GLU A 91 -8.61 -11.81 37.43
CA GLU A 91 -9.71 -12.65 37.92
C GLU A 91 -9.71 -12.85 39.47
N ALA A 92 -8.57 -12.67 40.12
CA ALA A 92 -8.49 -12.79 41.57
C ALA A 92 -9.00 -11.56 42.34
N ASP A 93 -9.07 -10.38 41.69
CA ASP A 93 -9.57 -9.13 42.29
C ASP A 93 -11.10 -8.96 42.19
N ALA A 94 -11.82 -9.91 41.57
CA ALA A 94 -13.28 -9.86 41.44
C ALA A 94 -14.04 -10.35 42.70
N ALA A 95 -13.37 -10.70 43.82
CA ALA A 95 -13.99 -11.22 45.04
C ALA A 95 -13.54 -10.47 46.30
N LEU A 96 -13.86 -9.17 46.39
CA LEU A 96 -13.79 -8.43 47.65
C LEU A 96 -14.96 -7.43 47.79
N PRO A 97 -15.50 -7.24 49.01
CA PRO A 97 -16.77 -6.55 49.21
C PRO A 97 -16.61 -5.03 49.11
N ALA A 98 -17.72 -4.42 48.69
CA ALA A 98 -17.92 -2.99 48.44
C ALA A 98 -17.24 -2.08 49.49
N ALA A 99 -16.17 -1.38 49.07
CA ALA A 99 -15.65 -0.20 49.73
C ALA A 99 -16.16 1.06 49.02
N SER A 100 -17.30 1.52 49.50
CA SER A 100 -18.08 2.63 48.95
C SER A 100 -17.59 4.01 49.43
N ALA A 101 -16.31 4.19 49.76
CA ALA A 101 -15.84 5.45 50.37
C ALA A 101 -14.76 6.23 49.54
N THR A 102 -14.08 5.59 48.59
CA THR A 102 -12.98 6.26 47.86
C THR A 102 -13.36 6.86 46.53
N ALA A 103 -14.51 6.50 45.98
CA ALA A 103 -15.01 7.05 44.70
C ALA A 103 -15.61 8.45 44.84
N SER A 104 -16.03 8.88 46.03
CA SER A 104 -16.64 10.17 46.30
C SER A 104 -15.62 11.31 46.43
N VAL A 105 -14.40 11.03 46.90
CA VAL A 105 -13.34 12.04 47.08
C VAL A 105 -12.73 12.47 45.74
N LEU A 106 -12.53 11.52 44.80
CA LEU A 106 -12.00 11.84 43.48
C LEU A 106 -13.01 12.59 42.59
N ARG A 107 -14.31 12.46 42.82
CA ARG A 107 -15.34 13.21 42.10
C ARG A 107 -15.48 14.66 42.58
N ALA A 108 -15.18 14.94 43.84
CA ALA A 108 -15.25 16.30 44.40
C ALA A 108 -14.11 17.19 43.89
N ASP A 109 -12.88 16.67 43.75
CA ASP A 109 -11.73 17.44 43.26
C ASP A 109 -11.83 17.82 41.79
N VAL A 110 -12.40 16.95 40.94
CA VAL A 110 -12.59 17.25 39.51
C VAL A 110 -13.68 18.30 39.28
N THR A 111 -14.73 18.29 40.12
CA THR A 111 -15.83 19.28 39.98
C THR A 111 -15.40 20.71 40.49
N GLN A 112 -14.50 20.75 41.47
CA GLN A 112 -13.99 22.03 41.98
C GLN A 112 -12.94 22.67 41.06
N ALA A 113 -12.16 21.89 40.33
CA ALA A 113 -11.21 22.36 39.31
C ALA A 113 -11.92 22.96 38.08
N LEU A 114 -13.11 22.43 37.73
CA LEU A 114 -13.93 22.95 36.61
C LEU A 114 -14.73 24.19 36.93
N ALA A 115 -14.97 24.48 38.21
CA ALA A 115 -15.76 25.68 38.65
C ALA A 115 -14.91 26.95 38.80
N SER A 116 -13.58 26.87 38.75
CA SER A 116 -12.67 28.01 38.94
C SER A 116 -12.09 28.58 37.65
N ALA A 117 -12.47 28.10 36.48
CA ALA A 117 -12.05 28.67 35.19
C ALA A 117 -12.99 29.82 34.77
N GLN A 118 -12.58 31.07 35.06
CA GLN A 118 -13.24 32.24 34.51
C GLN A 118 -13.00 32.36 32.99
N PRO A 119 -14.04 32.76 32.20
CA PRO A 119 -13.89 32.98 30.76
C PRO A 119 -13.13 34.29 30.51
N ALA A 120 -12.06 34.19 29.70
CA ALA A 120 -11.36 35.35 29.15
C ALA A 120 -12.19 36.02 28.05
N PRO A 121 -12.06 37.36 27.87
CA PRO A 121 -12.90 38.12 26.97
C PRO A 121 -12.63 37.82 25.49
N ALA A 122 -13.69 37.82 24.69
CA ALA A 122 -13.75 37.56 23.28
C ALA A 122 -12.82 38.47 22.46
N ALA A 123 -11.90 37.86 21.70
CA ALA A 123 -11.22 38.51 20.58
C ALA A 123 -11.92 38.08 19.28
N ARG A 124 -12.15 39.09 18.43
CA ARG A 124 -12.91 39.00 17.18
C ARG A 124 -12.18 38.19 16.09
N ASP A 125 -13.01 37.45 15.38
CA ASP A 125 -12.98 37.01 13.99
C ASP A 125 -11.71 37.26 13.15
N ASP A 126 -11.04 36.15 12.84
CA ASP A 126 -10.58 35.73 11.51
C ASP A 126 -9.82 34.42 11.62
N ALA A 127 -10.55 33.29 11.72
CA ALA A 127 -9.99 31.97 11.60
C ALA A 127 -10.80 31.16 10.58
N PRO A 128 -10.14 30.43 9.65
CA PRO A 128 -10.83 29.55 8.71
C PRO A 128 -11.49 28.41 9.44
N GLU A 129 -12.77 28.21 9.16
CA GLU A 129 -13.59 27.11 9.68
C GLU A 129 -12.93 25.74 9.43
N GLY A 130 -12.80 24.94 10.50
CA GLY A 130 -12.60 23.51 10.35
C GLY A 130 -11.60 22.80 11.25
N VAL A 131 -11.12 23.38 12.34
CA VAL A 131 -10.28 22.65 13.30
C VAL A 131 -10.90 22.70 14.69
N THR A 132 -11.73 21.73 15.03
CA THR A 132 -12.08 21.46 16.44
C THR A 132 -10.90 20.70 17.07
N ALA A 133 -10.11 21.39 17.87
CA ALA A 133 -9.11 20.79 18.72
C ALA A 133 -9.80 19.96 19.80
N SER A 134 -9.75 18.65 19.66
CA SER A 134 -10.12 17.71 20.72
C SER A 134 -8.99 17.67 21.76
N THR A 135 -9.18 18.34 22.88
CA THR A 135 -8.33 18.21 24.07
C THR A 135 -8.68 16.91 24.83
N GLY A 136 -8.27 15.79 24.29
CA GLY A 136 -8.28 14.50 24.98
C GLY A 136 -6.86 14.06 25.21
N ILE A 137 -6.37 14.13 26.45
CA ILE A 137 -5.14 13.47 26.88
C ILE A 137 -5.39 11.95 26.88
N VAL A 138 -5.31 11.33 25.73
CA VAL A 138 -5.17 9.88 25.57
C VAL A 138 -4.05 9.70 24.58
N GLY A 139 -3.04 8.93 24.95
CA GLY A 139 -1.92 8.62 24.05
C GLY A 139 -2.44 8.08 22.74
N VAL A 140 -2.52 8.97 21.75
CA VAL A 140 -2.88 8.63 20.38
C VAL A 140 -1.73 7.81 19.85
N GLY A 141 -1.91 6.50 19.76
CA GLY A 141 -0.94 5.65 19.08
C GLY A 141 -0.70 6.22 17.68
N LEU A 142 0.57 6.30 17.28
CA LEU A 142 1.03 6.82 15.98
C LEU A 142 0.29 6.20 14.77
N GLU A 143 -0.44 5.11 14.97
CA GLU A 143 -1.26 4.44 13.95
C GLU A 143 -2.57 5.16 13.61
N GLN A 144 -3.09 6.04 14.47
CA GLN A 144 -4.35 6.74 14.22
C GLN A 144 -4.20 7.92 13.26
N GLY A 145 -3.03 8.57 13.20
CA GLY A 145 -2.80 9.74 12.34
C GLY A 145 -3.03 9.48 10.85
N CYS A 146 -2.64 8.30 10.36
CA CYS A 146 -2.78 7.95 8.94
C CYS A 146 -4.17 7.47 8.53
N ARG A 147 -5.01 7.09 9.48
CA ARG A 147 -6.42 6.68 9.25
C ARG A 147 -7.40 7.77 9.66
N ASP A 148 -6.91 8.93 10.07
CA ASP A 148 -7.76 10.01 10.54
C ASP A 148 -8.66 10.51 9.41
N ARG A 149 -9.97 10.45 9.67
CA ARG A 149 -11.02 10.85 8.73
C ARG A 149 -11.08 12.35 8.45
N GLN A 150 -10.36 13.18 9.22
CA GLN A 150 -10.22 14.59 8.93
C GLN A 150 -9.49 14.85 7.61
N PHE A 151 -8.63 13.93 7.18
CA PHE A 151 -7.94 14.01 5.89
C PHE A 151 -8.80 13.44 4.76
N SER A 152 -8.63 14.03 3.59
CA SER A 152 -9.33 13.58 2.38
C SER A 152 -8.93 12.16 1.95
N ALA A 153 -9.71 11.53 1.08
CA ALA A 153 -9.46 10.16 0.64
C ALA A 153 -8.08 9.99 -0.01
N LEU A 154 -7.68 10.90 -0.93
CA LEU A 154 -6.36 10.83 -1.56
C LEU A 154 -5.22 11.20 -0.61
N SER A 155 -5.49 12.09 0.38
CA SER A 155 -4.51 12.41 1.43
C SER A 155 -4.20 11.20 2.29
N ARG A 156 -5.21 10.50 2.77
CA ARG A 156 -5.03 9.26 3.54
C ARG A 156 -4.40 8.15 2.70
N PHE A 157 -4.76 8.10 1.43
CA PHE A 157 -4.23 7.09 0.53
C PHE A 157 -2.73 7.30 0.25
N TRP A 158 -2.28 8.51 -0.10
CA TRP A 158 -0.90 8.80 -0.45
C TRP A 158 -0.10 9.54 0.63
N GLU A 159 -0.71 9.78 1.80
CA GLU A 159 -0.09 10.50 2.92
C GLU A 159 0.48 11.87 2.51
N LEU A 160 -0.37 12.65 1.84
CA LEU A 160 0.04 13.91 1.22
C LEU A 160 0.36 15.02 2.23
N GLU A 161 -0.20 14.98 3.43
CA GLU A 161 0.05 15.89 4.53
C GLU A 161 0.91 15.25 5.61
N SER A 162 1.72 16.05 6.30
CA SER A 162 2.56 15.57 7.42
C SER A 162 1.75 14.89 8.53
N GLY A 163 0.54 15.41 8.81
CA GLY A 163 -0.38 14.84 9.80
C GLY A 163 -1.05 13.53 9.39
N SER A 164 -1.02 13.17 8.09
CA SER A 164 -1.52 11.88 7.60
C SER A 164 -0.41 10.84 7.45
N ALA A 165 0.85 11.20 7.75
CA ALA A 165 1.99 10.32 7.56
C ALA A 165 2.00 9.15 8.57
N CYS A 166 2.22 7.96 8.05
CA CYS A 166 2.41 6.75 8.83
C CYS A 166 3.87 6.27 8.75
N PRO A 167 4.27 5.33 9.60
CA PRO A 167 5.59 4.72 9.55
C PRO A 167 5.91 4.15 8.16
N THR A 168 7.18 4.24 7.76
CA THR A 168 7.70 3.55 6.57
C THR A 168 7.62 2.03 6.73
N PHE A 169 7.58 1.31 5.62
CA PHE A 169 7.50 -0.15 5.55
C PHE A 169 6.24 -0.79 6.16
N SER A 170 5.23 0.01 6.54
CA SER A 170 3.92 -0.50 6.89
C SER A 170 3.18 -0.97 5.63
N LEU A 171 2.74 -2.23 5.64
CA LEU A 171 1.98 -2.80 4.52
C LEU A 171 0.54 -2.27 4.54
N ARG A 172 0.01 -1.86 3.37
CA ARG A 172 -1.32 -1.28 3.21
C ARG A 172 -2.00 -1.74 1.94
N GLY A 173 -3.31 -1.64 1.91
CA GLY A 173 -4.07 -1.84 0.70
C GLY A 173 -3.71 -0.82 -0.39
N TYR A 174 -3.57 -1.31 -1.62
CA TYR A 174 -3.37 -0.48 -2.81
C TYR A 174 -4.63 -0.49 -3.69
N GLY A 175 -5.28 -1.62 -3.75
CA GLY A 175 -6.58 -1.86 -4.35
C GLY A 175 -7.33 -2.93 -3.58
N PRO A 176 -8.49 -3.41 -4.07
CA PRO A 176 -9.20 -4.52 -3.46
C PRO A 176 -8.33 -5.79 -3.43
N THR A 177 -8.22 -6.42 -2.25
CA THR A 177 -7.62 -7.75 -2.08
C THR A 177 -8.75 -8.71 -1.74
N GLY A 178 -8.96 -9.77 -2.52
CA GLY A 178 -10.13 -10.61 -2.32
C GLY A 178 -10.23 -11.80 -3.25
N LEU A 179 -11.33 -12.54 -3.06
CA LEU A 179 -11.68 -13.72 -3.81
C LEU A 179 -13.10 -13.57 -4.37
N LEU A 180 -13.24 -13.69 -5.70
CA LEU A 180 -14.51 -13.53 -6.40
C LEU A 180 -14.75 -14.74 -7.31
N ALA A 181 -15.99 -15.24 -7.34
CA ALA A 181 -16.45 -16.09 -8.42
C ALA A 181 -16.62 -15.23 -9.67
N ALA A 182 -16.12 -15.70 -10.80
CA ALA A 182 -16.10 -14.96 -12.07
C ALA A 182 -16.69 -15.82 -13.18
N VAL A 183 -17.49 -15.22 -14.07
CA VAL A 183 -18.00 -15.87 -15.27
C VAL A 183 -17.77 -15.00 -16.49
N GLY A 184 -17.11 -15.57 -17.50
CA GLY A 184 -16.85 -14.94 -18.76
C GLY A 184 -17.92 -15.28 -19.82
N ASN A 185 -18.25 -14.34 -20.72
CA ASN A 185 -19.10 -14.65 -21.88
C ASN A 185 -18.42 -15.61 -22.85
N ARG A 186 -17.08 -15.60 -22.89
CA ARG A 186 -16.23 -16.46 -23.73
C ARG A 186 -14.84 -16.63 -23.13
N MET A 187 -14.13 -17.67 -23.59
CA MET A 187 -12.77 -17.99 -23.18
C MET A 187 -11.83 -18.03 -24.35
N ASN A 188 -10.60 -17.56 -24.13
CA ASN A 188 -9.52 -17.71 -25.08
C ASN A 188 -8.89 -19.09 -24.90
N GLN A 189 -9.24 -20.01 -25.79
CA GLN A 189 -8.76 -21.40 -25.74
C GLN A 189 -7.35 -21.54 -26.32
N GLN A 190 -6.92 -20.55 -27.13
CA GLN A 190 -5.67 -20.59 -27.86
C GLN A 190 -5.03 -19.19 -27.89
N PRO A 191 -4.43 -18.74 -26.78
CA PRO A 191 -3.78 -17.44 -26.73
C PRO A 191 -2.66 -17.31 -27.75
N ALA A 192 -2.60 -16.19 -28.44
CA ALA A 192 -1.61 -15.89 -29.45
C ALA A 192 -1.09 -14.45 -29.37
N SER A 193 0.12 -14.25 -29.85
CA SER A 193 0.78 -12.94 -30.01
C SER A 193 1.38 -12.87 -31.42
N PRO A 194 1.69 -11.68 -31.94
CA PRO A 194 2.42 -11.54 -33.21
C PRO A 194 3.80 -12.18 -33.21
N ASN A 195 4.41 -12.39 -32.04
CA ASN A 195 5.67 -13.17 -31.94
C ASN A 195 5.35 -14.66 -32.08
N ALA A 196 5.96 -15.32 -33.10
CA ALA A 196 5.71 -16.72 -33.39
C ALA A 196 6.02 -17.70 -32.24
N ALA A 197 6.99 -17.35 -31.37
CA ALA A 197 7.31 -18.14 -30.16
C ALA A 197 6.16 -18.08 -29.13
N ASN A 198 5.26 -17.13 -29.23
CA ASN A 198 4.18 -16.89 -28.28
C ASN A 198 2.79 -17.19 -28.84
N VAL A 199 2.70 -18.24 -29.66
CA VAL A 199 1.44 -18.76 -30.22
C VAL A 199 1.18 -20.15 -29.64
N VAL A 200 0.13 -20.30 -28.85
CA VAL A 200 -0.29 -21.61 -28.32
C VAL A 200 -0.84 -22.47 -29.49
N SER A 201 -0.19 -23.59 -29.78
CA SER A 201 -0.56 -24.43 -30.91
C SER A 201 -1.77 -25.33 -30.65
N THR A 202 -1.94 -25.78 -29.41
CA THR A 202 -3.02 -26.69 -29.02
C THR A 202 -4.03 -25.95 -28.16
N PRO A 203 -5.31 -25.86 -28.57
CA PRO A 203 -6.34 -25.28 -27.75
C PRO A 203 -6.53 -26.03 -26.44
N THR A 204 -6.74 -25.29 -25.34
CA THR A 204 -7.09 -25.86 -24.04
C THR A 204 -8.55 -25.51 -23.73
N SER A 205 -9.36 -26.49 -23.36
CA SER A 205 -10.78 -26.33 -23.08
C SER A 205 -11.04 -25.72 -21.70
N TRP A 206 -10.66 -24.45 -21.53
CA TRP A 206 -10.92 -23.71 -20.30
C TRP A 206 -12.41 -23.47 -20.08
N ARG A 207 -12.87 -23.59 -18.84
CA ARG A 207 -14.24 -23.22 -18.44
C ARG A 207 -14.41 -21.71 -18.38
N LYS A 208 -15.64 -21.24 -18.59
CA LYS A 208 -16.01 -19.83 -18.47
C LYS A 208 -16.14 -19.37 -17.01
N GLU A 209 -16.38 -20.31 -16.12
CA GLU A 209 -16.48 -20.15 -14.69
C GLU A 209 -15.08 -20.26 -14.08
N GLU A 210 -14.62 -19.17 -13.46
CA GLU A 210 -13.31 -19.09 -12.84
C GLU A 210 -13.45 -18.52 -11.43
N THR A 211 -12.42 -18.66 -10.62
CA THR A 211 -12.25 -17.91 -9.39
C THR A 211 -11.18 -16.84 -9.62
N LEU A 212 -11.53 -15.59 -9.35
CA LEU A 212 -10.64 -14.45 -9.47
C LEU A 212 -10.04 -14.13 -8.09
N LEU A 213 -8.73 -14.29 -7.95
CA LEU A 213 -7.96 -13.88 -6.79
C LEU A 213 -7.28 -12.54 -7.07
N LEU A 214 -7.50 -11.57 -6.19
CA LEU A 214 -6.89 -10.25 -6.23
C LEU A 214 -6.01 -10.05 -5.00
N VAL A 215 -4.79 -9.61 -5.20
CA VAL A 215 -3.88 -9.13 -4.14
C VAL A 215 -3.35 -7.78 -4.56
N SER A 216 -3.52 -6.77 -3.73
CA SER A 216 -3.05 -5.43 -4.08
C SER A 216 -2.61 -4.70 -2.82
N VAL A 217 -1.30 -4.50 -2.70
CA VAL A 217 -0.66 -3.94 -1.52
C VAL A 217 0.37 -2.89 -1.91
N ARG A 218 0.67 -1.99 -0.98
CA ARG A 218 1.74 -1.00 -1.11
C ARG A 218 2.42 -0.76 0.22
N THR A 219 3.63 -0.23 0.17
CA THR A 219 4.35 0.25 1.35
C THR A 219 5.12 1.53 1.01
N LYS A 220 5.16 2.46 1.96
CA LYS A 220 5.98 3.66 1.82
C LYS A 220 7.44 3.33 2.13
N ILE A 221 8.32 3.62 1.17
CA ILE A 221 9.77 3.41 1.28
C ILE A 221 10.43 4.62 1.94
N ALA A 222 10.06 5.83 1.50
CA ALA A 222 10.62 7.08 2.00
C ALA A 222 9.61 8.23 1.87
N GLY A 223 9.81 9.31 2.62
CA GLY A 223 9.03 10.53 2.52
C GLY A 223 9.87 11.77 2.79
N GLY A 224 9.50 12.90 2.19
CA GLY A 224 10.21 14.16 2.33
C GLY A 224 11.57 14.17 1.62
N LEU A 225 11.62 13.58 0.41
CA LEU A 225 12.86 13.49 -0.39
C LEU A 225 13.22 14.86 -1.01
N PHE A 226 12.22 15.62 -1.48
CA PHE A 226 12.39 16.90 -2.14
C PHE A 226 11.58 18.01 -1.48
N THR A 227 10.63 17.69 -0.62
CA THR A 227 9.88 18.69 0.14
C THR A 227 10.64 19.09 1.41
N PRO A 228 10.64 20.39 1.82
CA PRO A 228 11.30 20.84 3.04
C PRO A 228 10.82 20.11 4.28
N ALA A 229 11.71 19.92 5.27
CA ALA A 229 11.42 19.14 6.49
C ALA A 229 10.21 19.66 7.28
N HIS A 230 9.97 20.97 7.27
CA HIS A 230 8.85 21.63 7.96
C HIS A 230 7.62 21.86 7.06
N SER A 231 7.63 21.34 5.84
CA SER A 231 6.48 21.47 4.96
C SER A 231 5.28 20.71 5.54
N PRO A 232 4.08 21.33 5.55
CA PRO A 232 2.85 20.63 5.96
C PRO A 232 2.48 19.50 4.98
N ARG A 233 3.14 19.44 3.82
CA ARG A 233 2.98 18.40 2.80
C ARG A 233 4.29 17.76 2.49
N ARG A 234 4.25 16.44 2.29
CA ARG A 234 5.45 15.66 2.06
C ARG A 234 5.29 14.80 0.82
N ASP A 235 6.30 14.84 -0.02
CA ASP A 235 6.48 13.88 -1.10
C ASP A 235 6.84 12.52 -0.55
N SER A 236 6.58 11.48 -1.33
CA SER A 236 6.79 10.11 -0.86
C SER A 236 7.13 9.15 -1.99
N LEU A 237 7.97 8.17 -1.68
CA LEU A 237 8.32 7.05 -2.54
C LEU A 237 7.66 5.79 -1.99
N TRP A 238 6.99 5.05 -2.88
CA TRP A 238 6.24 3.84 -2.57
C TRP A 238 6.70 2.67 -3.40
N PHE A 239 6.59 1.49 -2.83
CA PHE A 239 6.55 0.24 -3.56
C PHE A 239 5.10 -0.26 -3.59
N GLY A 240 4.59 -0.56 -4.79
CA GLY A 240 3.29 -1.15 -5.02
C GLY A 240 3.43 -2.55 -5.60
N TYR A 241 2.50 -3.43 -5.25
CA TYR A 241 2.40 -4.76 -5.83
C TYR A 241 0.95 -5.10 -6.07
N THR A 242 0.62 -5.48 -7.31
CA THR A 242 -0.70 -5.98 -7.67
C THR A 242 -0.57 -7.33 -8.33
N GLN A 243 -1.39 -8.28 -7.91
CA GLN A 243 -1.53 -9.59 -8.51
C GLN A 243 -3.00 -9.85 -8.83
N GLN A 244 -3.26 -10.39 -10.01
CA GLN A 244 -4.57 -10.87 -10.43
C GLN A 244 -4.43 -12.27 -10.99
N SER A 245 -5.12 -13.25 -10.40
CA SER A 245 -5.05 -14.65 -10.82
C SER A 245 -6.43 -15.17 -11.18
N TYR A 246 -6.55 -15.77 -12.34
CA TYR A 246 -7.71 -16.53 -12.77
C TYR A 246 -7.48 -18.01 -12.50
N TRP A 247 -8.22 -18.58 -11.59
CA TRP A 247 -8.12 -19.94 -11.12
C TRP A 247 -9.28 -20.78 -11.65
N GLN A 248 -8.97 -21.84 -12.38
CA GLN A 248 -9.92 -22.83 -12.92
C GLN A 248 -10.36 -23.82 -11.83
N LEU A 249 -10.83 -23.30 -10.68
CA LEU A 249 -11.19 -24.08 -9.50
C LEU A 249 -12.22 -25.18 -9.81
N PHE A 250 -13.11 -24.93 -10.79
CA PHE A 250 -14.20 -25.83 -11.17
C PHE A 250 -13.83 -26.76 -12.33
N SER A 251 -12.55 -26.87 -12.72
CA SER A 251 -12.04 -27.73 -13.79
C SER A 251 -11.20 -28.89 -13.25
N PRO A 252 -11.81 -29.93 -12.69
CA PRO A 252 -11.08 -31.09 -12.16
C PRO A 252 -10.33 -31.85 -13.27
N GLU A 253 -10.82 -31.85 -14.51
CA GLU A 253 -10.20 -32.43 -15.70
C GLU A 253 -8.81 -31.87 -16.01
N HIS A 254 -8.52 -30.63 -15.58
CA HIS A 254 -7.22 -29.99 -15.74
C HIS A 254 -6.44 -29.87 -14.40
N SER A 255 -6.84 -30.62 -13.35
CA SER A 255 -6.24 -30.51 -12.00
C SER A 255 -6.35 -29.12 -11.37
N ARG A 256 -7.37 -28.37 -11.72
CA ARG A 256 -7.71 -27.03 -11.16
C ARG A 256 -6.54 -26.04 -11.20
N PRO A 257 -5.92 -25.75 -12.36
CA PRO A 257 -4.76 -24.86 -12.43
C PRO A 257 -5.15 -23.36 -12.35
N PHE A 258 -4.18 -22.53 -12.06
CA PHE A 258 -4.26 -21.11 -12.41
C PHE A 258 -4.06 -20.98 -13.92
N ARG A 259 -5.08 -20.45 -14.63
CA ARG A 259 -5.01 -20.23 -16.07
C ARG A 259 -4.09 -19.05 -16.42
N SER A 260 -4.16 -17.98 -15.64
CA SER A 260 -3.32 -16.80 -15.80
C SER A 260 -3.12 -16.16 -14.43
N THR A 261 -1.91 -15.77 -14.12
CA THR A 261 -1.59 -14.93 -12.98
C THR A 261 -0.74 -13.77 -13.47
N ASP A 262 -1.23 -12.55 -13.30
CA ASP A 262 -0.52 -11.34 -13.67
C ASP A 262 0.09 -10.72 -12.41
N TYR A 263 1.38 -10.42 -12.46
CA TYR A 263 2.17 -9.78 -11.41
C TYR A 263 2.56 -8.38 -11.86
N ALA A 264 2.38 -7.38 -11.01
CA ALA A 264 2.72 -5.99 -11.32
C ALA A 264 3.38 -5.29 -10.13
N PRO A 265 4.69 -5.55 -9.88
CA PRO A 265 5.47 -4.71 -8.98
C PRO A 265 5.73 -3.34 -9.60
N GLU A 266 5.62 -2.27 -8.79
CA GLU A 266 5.86 -0.91 -9.23
C GLU A 266 6.54 -0.05 -8.17
N ALA A 267 7.37 0.90 -8.62
CA ALA A 267 7.93 1.98 -7.81
C ALA A 267 7.19 3.27 -8.17
N ILE A 268 6.71 3.99 -7.16
CA ILE A 268 5.82 5.14 -7.36
C ILE A 268 6.33 6.31 -6.53
N TYR A 269 6.63 7.42 -7.20
CA TYR A 269 6.92 8.68 -6.54
C TYR A 269 5.68 9.58 -6.60
N ILE A 270 5.30 10.16 -5.45
CA ILE A 270 4.15 11.05 -5.30
C ILE A 270 4.62 12.41 -4.79
N TYR A 271 4.24 13.46 -5.49
CA TYR A 271 4.45 14.84 -5.09
C TYR A 271 3.10 15.52 -4.81
N PRO A 272 2.85 16.04 -3.60
CA PRO A 272 1.58 16.67 -3.24
C PRO A 272 1.40 18.00 -3.95
N THR A 273 0.20 18.25 -4.44
CA THR A 273 -0.24 19.51 -5.06
C THR A 273 -1.45 20.10 -4.32
N THR A 274 -1.78 21.36 -4.60
CA THR A 274 -2.88 22.08 -3.91
C THR A 274 -3.68 22.98 -4.81
N ALA A 275 -3.58 22.81 -6.10
CA ALA A 275 -4.28 23.66 -7.03
C ALA A 275 -5.80 23.44 -6.90
N SER A 276 -6.52 24.52 -6.67
CA SER A 276 -7.97 24.55 -6.79
C SER A 276 -8.34 24.68 -8.26
N LEU A 277 -9.27 23.85 -8.70
CA LEU A 277 -9.77 23.80 -10.07
C LEU A 277 -11.23 24.28 -10.11
N PRO A 278 -11.76 24.66 -11.27
CA PRO A 278 -13.17 25.01 -11.42
C PRO A 278 -14.12 23.93 -10.91
N LEU A 279 -15.34 24.30 -10.56
CA LEU A 279 -16.40 23.40 -10.10
C LEU A 279 -16.09 22.67 -8.79
N GLY A 280 -15.20 23.20 -7.95
CA GLY A 280 -14.86 22.64 -6.63
C GLY A 280 -13.88 21.46 -6.67
N TRP A 281 -13.30 21.14 -7.80
CA TRP A 281 -12.25 20.15 -7.86
C TRP A 281 -10.94 20.64 -7.26
N ARG A 282 -10.14 19.72 -6.70
CA ARG A 282 -8.79 19.97 -6.16
C ARG A 282 -7.82 18.98 -6.78
N TRP A 283 -6.74 19.49 -7.34
CA TRP A 283 -5.61 18.67 -7.77
C TRP A 283 -4.75 18.35 -6.55
N ARG A 284 -4.72 17.09 -6.15
CA ARG A 284 -4.14 16.66 -4.88
C ARG A 284 -2.70 16.20 -4.99
N TYR A 285 -2.33 15.56 -6.09
CA TYR A 285 -0.98 15.11 -6.31
C TYR A 285 -0.67 14.92 -7.80
N THR A 286 0.64 15.00 -8.09
CA THR A 286 1.25 14.51 -9.31
C THR A 286 2.20 13.38 -8.92
N GLY A 287 2.34 12.35 -9.77
CA GLY A 287 3.24 11.24 -9.50
C GLY A 287 3.90 10.73 -10.77
N ALA A 288 4.96 9.98 -10.57
CA ALA A 288 5.65 9.23 -11.61
C ALA A 288 5.95 7.83 -11.12
N GLY A 289 5.99 6.84 -12.00
CA GLY A 289 6.32 5.49 -11.59
C GLY A 289 6.89 4.64 -12.70
N LEU A 290 7.48 3.53 -12.26
CA LEU A 290 7.98 2.45 -13.10
C LEU A 290 7.24 1.18 -12.70
N VAL A 291 6.71 0.46 -13.68
CA VAL A 291 6.01 -0.80 -13.44
C VAL A 291 6.53 -1.89 -14.38
N HIS A 292 6.85 -3.03 -13.80
CA HIS A 292 7.00 -4.29 -14.53
C HIS A 292 5.70 -5.06 -14.41
N GLN A 293 5.19 -5.60 -15.53
CA GLN A 293 4.04 -6.50 -15.47
C GLN A 293 4.32 -7.76 -16.29
N SER A 294 4.13 -8.91 -15.69
CA SER A 294 4.37 -10.21 -16.32
C SER A 294 3.39 -11.25 -15.81
N ASN A 295 3.14 -12.28 -16.61
CA ASN A 295 2.30 -13.41 -16.19
C ASN A 295 3.10 -14.58 -15.62
N GLY A 296 4.43 -14.50 -15.51
CA GLY A 296 5.29 -15.51 -14.92
C GLY A 296 5.29 -16.87 -15.65
N GLN A 297 4.75 -16.94 -16.86
CA GLN A 297 4.72 -18.17 -17.63
C GLN A 297 5.87 -18.23 -18.63
N SER A 298 6.25 -19.44 -19.00
CA SER A 298 7.19 -19.69 -20.10
C SER A 298 6.47 -19.66 -21.46
N ASP A 299 7.23 -19.63 -22.56
CA ASP A 299 6.69 -19.72 -23.89
C ASP A 299 5.93 -21.06 -24.09
N PRO A 300 4.85 -21.04 -24.85
CA PRO A 300 4.31 -19.95 -25.68
C PRO A 300 3.35 -18.99 -24.94
N GLN A 301 3.13 -19.16 -23.63
CA GLN A 301 2.16 -18.39 -22.86
C GLN A 301 2.76 -17.15 -22.19
N SER A 302 4.08 -16.97 -22.24
CA SER A 302 4.78 -15.84 -21.67
C SER A 302 4.26 -14.51 -22.18
N ARG A 303 3.95 -13.57 -21.27
CA ARG A 303 3.59 -12.19 -21.57
C ARG A 303 4.21 -11.27 -20.52
N SER A 304 4.87 -10.21 -20.99
CA SER A 304 5.43 -9.20 -20.09
C SER A 304 5.57 -7.86 -20.79
N TRP A 305 5.62 -6.78 -20.03
CA TRP A 305 5.98 -5.46 -20.49
C TRP A 305 6.39 -4.53 -19.35
N ASN A 306 7.24 -3.56 -19.69
CA ASN A 306 7.75 -2.56 -18.78
C ASN A 306 7.26 -1.17 -19.21
N ARG A 307 6.87 -0.31 -18.26
CA ARG A 307 6.33 1.02 -18.51
C ARG A 307 6.88 2.03 -17.51
N ALA A 308 7.15 3.24 -18.00
CA ALA A 308 7.22 4.42 -17.17
C ALA A 308 5.91 5.20 -17.32
N TYR A 309 5.41 5.79 -16.24
CA TYR A 309 4.16 6.54 -16.28
C TYR A 309 4.23 7.83 -15.47
N LEU A 310 3.40 8.78 -15.86
CA LEU A 310 3.01 9.93 -15.06
C LEU A 310 1.58 9.75 -14.60
N MET A 311 1.26 10.28 -13.42
CA MET A 311 -0.08 10.21 -12.86
C MET A 311 -0.46 11.50 -12.15
N ALA A 312 -1.77 11.76 -12.08
CA ALA A 312 -2.34 12.86 -11.33
C ALA A 312 -3.62 12.42 -10.62
N GLY A 313 -3.87 13.01 -9.46
CA GLY A 313 -5.06 12.72 -8.67
C GLY A 313 -5.85 13.96 -8.31
N PHE A 314 -7.17 13.86 -8.46
CA PHE A 314 -8.13 14.93 -8.27
C PHE A 314 -9.22 14.48 -7.30
N GLU A 315 -9.67 15.40 -6.45
CA GLU A 315 -10.77 15.18 -5.49
C GLU A 315 -11.83 16.25 -5.61
N HIS A 316 -13.06 15.84 -5.36
CA HIS A 316 -14.21 16.72 -5.21
C HIS A 316 -14.85 16.51 -3.83
N PRO A 317 -15.34 17.57 -3.11
CA PRO A 317 -15.93 17.45 -1.78
C PRO A 317 -17.12 16.50 -1.66
N ARG A 318 -17.79 16.16 -2.77
CA ARG A 318 -18.90 15.20 -2.82
C ARG A 318 -18.45 13.73 -2.78
N GLY A 319 -17.20 13.44 -2.37
CA GLY A 319 -16.66 12.09 -2.27
C GLY A 319 -16.24 11.47 -3.61
N LEU A 320 -16.03 12.30 -4.64
CA LEU A 320 -15.52 11.86 -5.92
C LEU A 320 -14.00 12.00 -5.97
N THR A 321 -13.32 10.98 -6.49
CA THR A 321 -11.89 11.02 -6.83
C THR A 321 -11.68 10.59 -8.26
N VAL A 322 -10.74 11.21 -8.96
CA VAL A 322 -10.31 10.82 -10.30
C VAL A 322 -8.80 10.72 -10.30
N GLN A 323 -8.29 9.61 -10.80
CA GLN A 323 -6.86 9.40 -11.01
C GLN A 323 -6.64 9.12 -12.50
N ALA A 324 -5.66 9.78 -13.09
CA ALA A 324 -5.25 9.58 -14.46
C ALA A 324 -3.80 9.12 -14.50
N LYS A 325 -3.52 8.10 -15.31
CA LYS A 325 -2.16 7.61 -15.62
C LYS A 325 -1.93 7.68 -17.12
N LEU A 326 -0.75 8.16 -17.51
CA LEU A 326 -0.27 8.16 -18.89
C LEU A 326 1.09 7.47 -18.92
N TRP A 327 1.28 6.49 -19.79
CA TRP A 327 2.51 5.70 -19.82
C TRP A 327 3.14 5.59 -21.19
N SER A 328 4.44 5.35 -21.16
CA SER A 328 5.24 4.91 -22.30
C SER A 328 5.78 3.51 -22.01
N ARG A 329 5.66 2.61 -22.98
CA ARG A 329 6.25 1.27 -22.91
C ARG A 329 7.73 1.33 -23.23
N PHE A 330 8.57 0.64 -22.46
CA PHE A 330 9.95 0.38 -22.87
C PHE A 330 9.95 -0.62 -24.01
N LYS A 331 10.62 -0.27 -25.09
CA LYS A 331 10.77 -1.15 -26.27
C LYS A 331 11.72 -2.30 -25.93
N GLU A 332 11.32 -3.50 -26.30
CA GLU A 332 12.11 -4.71 -26.18
C GLU A 332 12.66 -5.11 -27.57
N LYS A 333 13.68 -5.97 -27.59
CA LYS A 333 14.20 -6.52 -28.85
C LYS A 333 13.12 -7.44 -29.46
N ALA A 334 12.93 -7.39 -30.75
CA ALA A 334 11.86 -8.13 -31.45
C ALA A 334 11.84 -9.64 -31.14
N LEU A 335 12.99 -10.26 -30.89
CA LEU A 335 13.09 -11.68 -30.55
C LEU A 335 12.62 -11.99 -29.12
N ASN A 336 12.70 -11.01 -28.22
CA ASN A 336 12.37 -11.16 -26.81
C ASN A 336 11.01 -10.52 -26.45
N ASP A 337 10.41 -9.78 -27.39
CA ASP A 337 9.12 -9.12 -27.18
C ASP A 337 7.99 -10.12 -27.38
N ASN A 338 7.45 -10.64 -26.29
CA ASN A 338 6.40 -11.65 -26.32
C ASN A 338 4.98 -11.09 -26.55
N ASN A 339 4.81 -9.77 -26.63
CA ASN A 339 3.54 -9.11 -26.91
C ASN A 339 3.75 -7.72 -27.58
N PRO A 340 4.35 -7.65 -28.80
CA PRO A 340 4.81 -6.41 -29.42
C PRO A 340 3.69 -5.42 -29.71
N ASP A 341 2.46 -5.86 -29.84
CA ASP A 341 1.29 -5.05 -30.19
C ASP A 341 0.38 -4.73 -28.99
N ILE A 342 0.82 -4.98 -27.74
CA ILE A 342 0.02 -4.80 -26.52
C ILE A 342 -0.56 -3.38 -26.41
N THR A 343 0.18 -2.36 -26.83
CA THR A 343 -0.28 -0.97 -26.79
C THR A 343 -1.41 -0.66 -27.77
N ARG A 344 -1.63 -1.51 -28.79
CA ARG A 344 -2.81 -1.38 -29.68
C ARG A 344 -4.11 -1.69 -28.95
N TYR A 345 -4.07 -2.50 -27.88
CA TYR A 345 -5.23 -2.94 -27.11
C TYR A 345 -5.35 -2.21 -25.79
N LEU A 346 -4.26 -2.10 -25.02
CA LEU A 346 -4.24 -1.48 -23.71
C LEU A 346 -3.90 0.02 -23.75
N GLY A 347 -3.48 0.54 -24.91
CA GLY A 347 -3.17 1.95 -25.10
C GLY A 347 -2.03 2.48 -24.24
N HIS A 348 -2.13 3.78 -23.95
CA HIS A 348 -1.13 4.54 -23.21
C HIS A 348 -1.74 5.30 -22.01
N SER A 349 -2.99 5.02 -21.65
CA SER A 349 -3.69 5.76 -20.62
C SER A 349 -4.65 4.90 -19.81
N GLU A 350 -4.82 5.29 -18.55
CA GLU A 350 -5.85 4.81 -17.64
C GLU A 350 -6.48 5.99 -16.91
N ILE A 351 -7.79 5.97 -16.81
CA ILE A 351 -8.56 6.90 -15.98
C ILE A 351 -9.40 6.06 -15.02
N ALA A 352 -9.18 6.27 -13.73
CA ALA A 352 -9.94 5.64 -12.67
C ALA A 352 -10.73 6.71 -11.90
N ALA A 353 -12.04 6.57 -11.88
CA ALA A 353 -12.93 7.38 -11.08
C ALA A 353 -13.48 6.53 -9.92
N ALA A 354 -13.57 7.12 -8.73
CA ALA A 354 -14.22 6.48 -7.58
C ALA A 354 -15.16 7.46 -6.90
N TRP A 355 -16.31 6.97 -6.47
CA TRP A 355 -17.32 7.74 -5.79
C TRP A 355 -17.74 7.05 -4.50
N GLN A 356 -17.40 7.66 -3.38
CA GLN A 356 -17.90 7.27 -2.07
C GLN A 356 -19.33 7.80 -1.92
N VAL A 357 -20.31 6.98 -2.31
CA VAL A 357 -21.73 7.34 -2.30
C VAL A 357 -22.22 7.60 -0.87
N ASN A 358 -21.78 6.76 0.05
CA ASN A 358 -22.00 6.88 1.50
C ASN A 358 -20.95 6.04 2.24
N SER A 359 -21.01 6.00 3.57
CA SER A 359 -20.03 5.29 4.41
C SER A 359 -19.91 3.77 4.10
N ARG A 360 -20.88 3.16 3.41
CA ARG A 360 -20.88 1.73 3.11
C ARG A 360 -20.66 1.41 1.64
N ASN A 361 -20.93 2.34 0.72
CA ASN A 361 -20.97 2.04 -0.71
C ASN A 361 -19.93 2.88 -1.46
N LEU A 362 -19.04 2.20 -2.17
CA LEU A 362 -18.05 2.77 -3.08
C LEU A 362 -18.33 2.24 -4.49
N LEU A 363 -18.45 3.15 -5.44
CA LEU A 363 -18.49 2.86 -6.87
C LEU A 363 -17.16 3.23 -7.49
N ARG A 364 -16.65 2.38 -8.37
CA ARG A 364 -15.42 2.64 -9.14
C ARG A 364 -15.66 2.36 -10.61
N ALA A 365 -15.10 3.19 -11.47
CA ALA A 365 -15.06 2.98 -12.90
C ALA A 365 -13.62 3.21 -13.38
N THR A 366 -13.06 2.23 -14.07
CA THR A 366 -11.71 2.33 -14.65
C THR A 366 -11.82 2.12 -16.14
N PHE A 367 -11.26 3.04 -16.89
CA PHE A 367 -11.07 2.93 -18.33
C PHE A 367 -9.58 2.82 -18.65
N THR A 368 -9.20 1.81 -19.44
CA THR A 368 -7.82 1.60 -19.91
C THR A 368 -7.85 1.42 -21.42
N GLY A 369 -7.03 2.17 -22.14
CA GLY A 369 -6.92 1.96 -23.57
C GLY A 369 -6.66 3.20 -24.40
N PRO A 370 -6.53 3.03 -25.72
CA PRO A 370 -6.41 4.13 -26.67
C PRO A 370 -7.77 4.79 -26.88
N VAL A 371 -7.80 6.12 -26.77
CA VAL A 371 -9.02 6.91 -27.01
C VAL A 371 -9.39 6.84 -28.50
N GLY A 372 -10.67 6.62 -28.81
CA GLY A 372 -11.23 6.72 -30.18
C GLY A 372 -11.01 5.51 -31.08
N THR A 373 -10.39 4.41 -30.61
CA THR A 373 -10.09 3.25 -31.48
C THR A 373 -11.06 2.08 -31.34
N GLY A 374 -12.02 2.15 -30.43
CA GLY A 374 -12.92 1.03 -30.08
C GLY A 374 -12.23 -0.15 -29.38
N ARG A 375 -10.94 0.00 -29.03
CA ARG A 375 -10.14 -0.93 -28.21
C ARG A 375 -10.02 -0.41 -26.80
N GLY A 376 -9.41 -1.21 -25.92
CA GLY A 376 -9.31 -0.91 -24.51
C GLY A 376 -10.33 -1.67 -23.68
N SER A 377 -10.49 -1.28 -22.43
CA SER A 377 -11.40 -1.93 -21.49
C SER A 377 -12.06 -0.93 -20.56
N THR A 378 -13.21 -1.34 -20.05
CA THR A 378 -13.93 -0.67 -18.97
C THR A 378 -14.17 -1.67 -17.86
N ARG A 379 -13.87 -1.26 -16.63
CA ARG A 379 -14.15 -2.01 -15.40
C ARG A 379 -15.04 -1.16 -14.52
N LEU A 380 -16.16 -1.74 -14.11
CA LEU A 380 -17.08 -1.16 -13.14
C LEU A 380 -17.06 -2.03 -11.88
N GLU A 381 -16.94 -1.40 -10.72
CA GLU A 381 -16.87 -2.10 -9.44
C GLU A 381 -17.83 -1.43 -8.45
N TRP A 382 -18.55 -2.24 -7.70
CA TRP A 382 -19.31 -1.82 -6.54
C TRP A 382 -18.83 -2.58 -5.32
N LEU A 383 -18.38 -1.85 -4.31
CA LEU A 383 -17.92 -2.40 -3.05
C LEU A 383 -18.86 -1.91 -1.94
N ARG A 384 -19.45 -2.87 -1.22
CA ARG A 384 -20.33 -2.58 -0.10
C ARG A 384 -19.76 -3.15 1.19
N ALA A 385 -19.45 -2.27 2.15
CA ALA A 385 -18.99 -2.68 3.48
C ALA A 385 -20.01 -3.57 4.19
N LEU A 386 -19.58 -4.72 4.71
CA LEU A 386 -20.43 -5.71 5.38
C LEU A 386 -20.51 -5.50 6.89
N GLY A 387 -19.63 -4.70 7.49
CA GLY A 387 -19.63 -4.37 8.92
C GLY A 387 -20.44 -3.13 9.27
N ASN A 388 -20.89 -3.06 10.51
CA ASN A 388 -21.59 -1.87 11.06
C ASN A 388 -20.58 -0.83 11.49
N GLY A 389 -19.89 -0.17 10.67
CA GLY A 389 -19.03 1.03 10.78
C GLY A 389 -18.65 1.65 12.15
N ALA A 390 -19.08 1.08 13.26
CA ALA A 390 -18.82 1.51 14.62
C ALA A 390 -17.82 0.55 15.28
N GLY A 391 -16.56 0.92 15.23
CA GLY A 391 -15.58 0.54 16.27
C GLY A 391 -14.93 -0.84 16.25
N ASN A 392 -15.31 -1.79 15.41
CA ASN A 392 -14.68 -3.11 15.41
C ASN A 392 -13.71 -3.31 14.22
N SER A 393 -12.53 -3.80 14.53
CA SER A 393 -11.33 -3.94 13.68
C SER A 393 -11.44 -4.76 12.39
N PHE A 394 -12.60 -5.34 12.07
CA PHE A 394 -12.86 -6.10 10.84
C PHE A 394 -13.67 -5.33 9.79
N SER A 395 -13.73 -4.01 9.85
CA SER A 395 -14.56 -3.18 8.97
C SER A 395 -14.05 -3.07 7.52
N GLY A 396 -12.94 -3.72 7.18
CA GLY A 396 -12.39 -3.73 5.82
C GLY A 396 -13.05 -4.72 4.85
N LEU A 397 -13.95 -5.62 5.30
CA LEU A 397 -14.58 -6.62 4.44
C LEU A 397 -15.75 -6.03 3.66
N HIS A 398 -15.73 -6.21 2.33
CA HIS A 398 -16.75 -5.71 1.42
C HIS A 398 -17.32 -6.84 0.55
N LEU A 399 -18.60 -6.81 0.30
CA LEU A 399 -19.17 -7.46 -0.87
C LEU A 399 -18.66 -6.71 -2.10
N HIS A 400 -18.08 -7.44 -3.05
CA HIS A 400 -17.48 -6.87 -4.25
C HIS A 400 -18.17 -7.43 -5.50
N LEU A 401 -18.81 -6.56 -6.26
CA LEU A 401 -19.32 -6.84 -7.60
C LEU A 401 -18.41 -6.14 -8.60
N ARG A 402 -17.98 -6.88 -9.63
CA ARG A 402 -17.12 -6.38 -10.70
C ARG A 402 -17.66 -6.78 -12.06
N LEU A 403 -17.76 -5.83 -12.97
CA LEU A 403 -18.04 -6.03 -14.38
C LEU A 403 -16.85 -5.53 -15.19
N PHE A 404 -16.26 -6.39 -15.99
CA PHE A 404 -15.20 -6.07 -16.94
C PHE A 404 -15.71 -6.24 -18.38
N HIS A 405 -15.38 -5.30 -19.26
CA HIS A 405 -15.64 -5.41 -20.69
C HIS A 405 -14.49 -4.85 -21.48
N GLY A 406 -13.96 -5.61 -22.43
CA GLY A 406 -12.91 -5.14 -23.32
C GLY A 406 -11.75 -6.11 -23.47
N TYR A 407 -10.56 -5.54 -23.67
CA TYR A 407 -9.30 -6.21 -23.86
C TYR A 407 -8.44 -6.13 -22.60
N GLY A 408 -7.54 -7.13 -22.42
CA GLY A 408 -6.58 -7.09 -21.32
C GLY A 408 -7.18 -7.36 -19.95
N ASP A 409 -8.16 -8.24 -19.87
CA ASP A 409 -8.64 -8.74 -18.56
C ASP A 409 -7.55 -9.54 -17.82
N SER A 410 -6.65 -10.20 -18.56
CA SER A 410 -5.36 -10.70 -18.11
C SER A 410 -4.29 -10.41 -19.17
N LEU A 411 -3.00 -10.49 -18.82
CA LEU A 411 -1.93 -10.34 -19.80
C LEU A 411 -1.96 -11.43 -20.88
N LEU A 412 -2.33 -12.65 -20.50
CA LEU A 412 -2.50 -13.74 -21.47
C LEU A 412 -3.55 -13.40 -22.54
N ASP A 413 -4.59 -12.65 -22.12
CA ASP A 413 -5.72 -12.25 -22.96
C ASP A 413 -5.65 -10.77 -23.39
N TYR A 414 -4.45 -10.16 -23.43
CA TYR A 414 -4.31 -8.73 -23.69
C TYR A 414 -4.97 -8.28 -25.00
N ASN A 415 -5.01 -9.14 -26.01
CA ASN A 415 -5.58 -8.93 -27.33
C ASN A 415 -6.92 -9.67 -27.56
N TYR A 416 -7.50 -10.25 -26.50
CA TYR A 416 -8.76 -10.97 -26.56
C TYR A 416 -9.87 -10.18 -25.85
N LYS A 417 -10.92 -9.82 -26.59
CA LYS A 417 -12.05 -9.05 -26.07
C LYS A 417 -13.02 -9.98 -25.36
N ARG A 418 -13.32 -9.74 -24.08
CA ARG A 418 -14.32 -10.50 -23.31
C ARG A 418 -15.10 -9.61 -22.35
N THR A 419 -16.23 -10.14 -21.87
CA THR A 419 -16.99 -9.56 -20.76
C THR A 419 -16.96 -10.55 -19.62
N VAL A 420 -16.60 -10.09 -18.43
CA VAL A 420 -16.53 -10.92 -17.22
C VAL A 420 -17.32 -10.25 -16.12
N PHE A 421 -18.25 -10.99 -15.54
CA PHE A 421 -18.94 -10.63 -14.30
C PHE A 421 -18.32 -11.39 -13.15
N SER A 422 -18.07 -10.69 -12.03
CA SER A 422 -17.52 -11.32 -10.83
C SER A 422 -18.21 -10.83 -9.57
N VAL A 423 -18.37 -11.74 -8.60
CA VAL A 423 -18.98 -11.45 -7.29
C VAL A 423 -18.21 -12.19 -6.21
N GLY A 424 -17.95 -11.53 -5.08
CA GLY A 424 -17.24 -12.15 -3.97
C GLY A 424 -16.98 -11.19 -2.83
N LEU A 425 -15.93 -11.47 -2.08
CA LEU A 425 -15.52 -10.70 -0.92
C LEU A 425 -14.15 -10.08 -1.14
N SER A 426 -13.98 -8.85 -0.72
CA SER A 426 -12.70 -8.15 -0.77
C SER A 426 -12.45 -7.34 0.48
N LEU A 427 -11.20 -7.28 0.87
CA LEU A 427 -10.69 -6.32 1.84
C LEU A 427 -10.32 -5.04 1.09
N LEU A 428 -10.73 -3.91 1.62
CA LEU A 428 -10.37 -2.59 1.12
C LEU A 428 -9.94 -1.74 2.30
N GLU A 429 -8.68 -1.32 2.31
CA GLU A 429 -8.15 -0.34 3.27
C GLU A 429 -8.05 1.03 2.60
N PHE A 430 -8.67 2.04 3.23
CA PHE A 430 -8.50 3.45 2.89
C PHE A 430 -7.94 4.23 4.09
#